data_e81033575f5ec29ad43b828842289a88
#
_entry.id   e81033575f5ec29ad43b828842289a88
#
_cell.length_a   1.000
_cell.length_b   1.000
_cell.length_c   1.000
_cell.angle_alpha   90.00
_cell.angle_beta   90.00
_cell.angle_gamma   90.00
#
_symmetry.space_group_name_H-M   'P 1'
#
loop_
_entity.id
_entity.type
_entity.pdbx_description
1 polymer ?
#
loop_
_entity_poly.entity_id
_entity_poly.type
_entity_poly.pdbx_seq_one_letter_code
_entity_poly.pdbx_strand_id
1 'polypeptide(L)'
;LVPKLAGGMGIILDVGANADCRPDSLLQFGVFGHLYARHILGIEQPRVGLMNIGEEEEKGNLLVQAAHKLLKDNGQFDFIGNLEGRDLFNDRADVVVCDGFTGNVMIKLAESLYEL
;
A
#
# COMPACT_ATOMS: atom_id res chain seq x y z
N LEU A 1 6.48 5.60 -6.89
CA LEU A 1 5.25 6.13 -7.51
C LEU A 1 4.79 5.20 -8.62
N VAL A 2 3.49 4.96 -8.67
CA VAL A 2 2.89 4.15 -9.73
C VAL A 2 1.74 4.93 -10.39
N PRO A 3 1.57 4.80 -11.72
CA PRO A 3 0.45 5.46 -12.38
C PRO A 3 -0.87 4.72 -12.10
N LYS A 4 -1.96 5.47 -12.00
CA LYS A 4 -3.31 4.91 -11.86
C LYS A 4 -3.99 4.89 -13.23
N LEU A 5 -4.84 3.88 -13.47
CA LEU A 5 -5.58 3.77 -14.74
C LEU A 5 -6.53 4.95 -14.96
N ALA A 6 -7.07 5.52 -13.88
CA ALA A 6 -7.96 6.67 -13.95
C ALA A 6 -7.21 8.01 -14.06
N GLY A 7 -5.88 7.98 -14.18
CA GLY A 7 -5.03 9.16 -14.18
C GLY A 7 -4.51 9.48 -12.78
N GLY A 8 -3.50 10.33 -12.71
CA GLY A 8 -2.83 10.64 -11.46
C GLY A 8 -1.80 9.60 -11.07
N MET A 9 -1.21 9.78 -9.90
CA MET A 9 -0.16 8.92 -9.37
C MET A 9 -0.55 8.36 -8.02
N GLY A 10 -0.17 7.11 -7.77
CA GLY A 10 -0.25 6.49 -6.46
C GLY A 10 1.14 6.18 -5.94
N ILE A 11 1.20 5.72 -4.70
CA ILE A 11 2.44 5.36 -4.02
C ILE A 11 2.33 3.92 -3.56
N ILE A 12 3.37 3.12 -3.81
CA ILE A 12 3.50 1.81 -3.21
C ILE A 12 4.73 1.81 -2.28
N LEU A 13 4.56 1.28 -1.08
CA LEU A 13 5.59 1.14 -0.06
C LEU A 13 5.41 -0.19 0.67
N ASP A 14 6.35 -1.05 0.69
CA ASP A 14 7.72 -0.92 0.25
C ASP A 14 7.95 -1.76 -1.02
N VAL A 15 9.05 -1.50 -1.75
CA VAL A 15 9.44 -2.28 -2.94
C VAL A 15 10.87 -2.81 -2.83
N GLY A 16 11.40 -2.87 -1.64
CA GLY A 16 12.73 -3.40 -1.39
C GLY A 16 12.73 -4.90 -1.14
N ALA A 17 13.91 -5.50 -1.12
CA ALA A 17 14.08 -6.92 -0.87
C ALA A 17 14.22 -7.25 0.63
N ASN A 18 13.79 -6.37 1.50
CA ASN A 18 13.92 -6.56 2.94
C ASN A 18 12.89 -7.57 3.44
N ALA A 19 13.37 -8.72 3.88
CA ALA A 19 12.52 -9.80 4.38
C ALA A 19 12.11 -9.63 5.86
N ASP A 20 12.75 -8.71 6.58
CA ASP A 20 12.53 -8.53 8.02
C ASP A 20 11.50 -7.44 8.35
N CYS A 21 10.41 -7.42 7.58
CA CYS A 21 9.34 -6.48 7.78
C CYS A 21 8.50 -6.86 9.00
N ARG A 22 8.24 -5.89 9.87
CA ARG A 22 7.37 -6.05 11.05
C ARG A 22 6.05 -5.32 10.85
N PRO A 23 5.02 -5.63 11.64
CA PRO A 23 3.78 -4.86 11.59
C PRO A 23 4.00 -3.36 11.78
N ASP A 24 4.89 -2.96 12.71
CA ASP A 24 5.25 -1.55 12.93
C ASP A 24 5.83 -0.92 11.68
N SER A 25 6.64 -1.67 10.93
CA SER A 25 7.24 -1.17 9.68
C SER A 25 6.16 -0.81 8.68
N LEU A 26 5.15 -1.66 8.56
CA LEU A 26 4.03 -1.40 7.65
C LEU A 26 3.22 -0.18 8.08
N LEU A 27 3.05 0.01 9.38
CA LEU A 27 2.42 1.23 9.89
C LEU A 27 3.25 2.46 9.53
N GLN A 28 4.56 2.41 9.70
CA GLN A 28 5.45 3.51 9.36
C GLN A 28 5.42 3.82 7.86
N PHE A 29 5.34 2.80 7.01
CA PHE A 29 5.16 3.00 5.56
C PHE A 29 3.87 3.74 5.27
N GLY A 30 2.79 3.40 5.98
CA GLY A 30 1.52 4.11 5.84
C GLY A 30 1.64 5.58 6.23
N VAL A 31 2.29 5.87 7.34
CA VAL A 31 2.53 7.24 7.79
C VAL A 31 3.36 8.01 6.75
N PHE A 32 4.48 7.42 6.31
CA PHE A 32 5.34 8.05 5.32
C PHE A 32 4.61 8.31 4.01
N GLY A 33 3.91 7.29 3.51
CA GLY A 33 3.17 7.40 2.26
C GLY A 33 2.06 8.44 2.34
N HIS A 34 1.35 8.49 3.45
CA HIS A 34 0.32 9.50 3.71
C HIS A 34 0.91 10.91 3.65
N LEU A 35 2.03 11.13 4.34
CA LEU A 35 2.69 12.43 4.35
C LEU A 35 3.21 12.82 2.96
N TYR A 36 3.81 11.86 2.26
CA TYR A 36 4.29 12.10 0.90
C TYR A 36 3.14 12.46 -0.04
N ALA A 37 2.07 11.69 -0.01
CA ALA A 37 0.90 11.93 -0.85
C ALA A 37 0.29 13.30 -0.56
N ARG A 38 0.22 13.68 0.70
CA ARG A 38 -0.36 14.94 1.11
C ARG A 38 0.51 16.13 0.70
N HIS A 39 1.81 16.07 0.99
CA HIS A 39 2.69 17.23 0.83
C HIS A 39 3.34 17.32 -0.55
N ILE A 40 3.57 16.20 -1.22
CA ILE A 40 4.24 16.19 -2.52
C ILE A 40 3.22 16.03 -3.66
N LEU A 41 2.26 15.13 -3.51
CA LEU A 41 1.26 14.91 -4.55
C LEU A 41 0.02 15.81 -4.41
N GLY A 42 -0.11 16.53 -3.29
CA GLY A 42 -1.19 17.48 -3.09
C GLY A 42 -2.55 16.86 -2.81
N ILE A 43 -2.60 15.63 -2.31
CA ILE A 43 -3.84 14.95 -1.98
C ILE A 43 -4.23 15.32 -0.54
N GLU A 44 -5.38 15.94 -0.34
CA GLU A 44 -5.80 16.44 0.97
C GLU A 44 -6.01 15.32 2.00
N GLN A 45 -6.70 14.26 1.60
CA GLN A 45 -6.96 13.10 2.47
C GLN A 45 -6.54 11.82 1.76
N PRO A 46 -5.25 11.50 1.75
CA PRO A 46 -4.78 10.28 1.09
C PRO A 46 -5.42 9.05 1.71
N ARG A 47 -5.84 8.15 0.84
CA ARG A 47 -6.42 6.86 1.24
C ARG A 47 -5.31 5.83 1.24
N VAL A 48 -5.12 5.16 2.38
CA VAL A 48 -4.06 4.17 2.57
C VAL A 48 -4.67 2.78 2.64
N GLY A 49 -4.23 1.90 1.78
CA GLY A 49 -4.67 0.50 1.79
C GLY A 49 -3.51 -0.45 2.04
N LEU A 50 -3.83 -1.65 2.50
CA LEU A 50 -2.86 -2.71 2.78
C LEU A 50 -3.02 -3.83 1.75
N MET A 51 -1.94 -4.16 1.04
CA MET A 51 -1.99 -5.24 0.05
C MET A 51 -2.21 -6.59 0.74
N ASN A 52 -3.18 -7.36 0.25
CA ASN A 52 -3.55 -8.64 0.81
C ASN A 52 -4.08 -9.57 -0.29
N ILE A 53 -4.40 -10.79 0.08
CA ILE A 53 -4.97 -11.79 -0.84
C ILE A 53 -6.50 -11.74 -0.90
N GLY A 54 -7.13 -10.94 -0.06
CA GLY A 54 -8.57 -10.74 -0.01
C GLY A 54 -8.90 -9.51 0.80
N GLU A 55 -10.16 -9.08 0.75
CA GLU A 55 -10.60 -7.84 1.40
C GLU A 55 -10.87 -8.01 2.90
N GLU A 56 -11.14 -9.23 3.36
CA GLU A 56 -11.50 -9.50 4.74
C GLU A 56 -10.30 -9.28 5.69
N GLU A 57 -10.59 -8.79 6.89
CA GLU A 57 -9.55 -8.45 7.88
C GLU A 57 -8.65 -9.64 8.24
N GLU A 58 -9.21 -10.84 8.27
CA GLU A 58 -8.48 -12.05 8.69
C GLU A 58 -7.64 -12.69 7.59
N LYS A 59 -7.66 -12.13 6.37
CA LYS A 59 -6.85 -12.65 5.27
C LYS A 59 -5.39 -12.30 5.44
N GLY A 60 -4.54 -13.10 4.80
CA GLY A 60 -3.11 -12.91 4.80
C GLY A 60 -2.40 -13.65 5.92
N ASN A 61 -1.09 -13.49 5.97
CA ASN A 61 -0.27 -14.11 7.02
C ASN A 61 -0.34 -13.29 8.32
N LEU A 62 0.33 -13.76 9.36
CA LEU A 62 0.28 -13.11 10.67
C LEU A 62 0.81 -11.68 10.64
N LEU A 63 1.85 -11.43 9.84
CA LEU A 63 2.38 -10.07 9.66
C LEU A 63 1.31 -9.12 9.13
N VAL A 64 0.61 -9.54 8.07
CA VAL A 64 -0.39 -8.71 7.41
C VAL A 64 -1.60 -8.50 8.32
N GLN A 65 -2.03 -9.54 9.03
CA GLN A 65 -3.15 -9.42 9.96
C GLN A 65 -2.84 -8.46 11.10
N ALA A 66 -1.63 -8.55 11.67
CA ALA A 66 -1.20 -7.64 12.73
C ALA A 66 -1.06 -6.21 12.23
N ALA A 67 -0.51 -6.03 11.02
CA ALA A 67 -0.39 -4.72 10.40
C ALA A 67 -1.76 -4.10 10.13
N HIS A 68 -2.73 -4.88 9.67
CA HIS A 68 -4.09 -4.41 9.43
C HIS A 68 -4.67 -3.78 10.70
N LYS A 69 -4.48 -4.44 11.83
CA LYS A 69 -4.99 -3.93 13.11
C LYS A 69 -4.33 -2.60 13.49
N LEU A 70 -2.99 -2.50 13.35
CA LEU A 70 -2.27 -1.27 13.64
C LEU A 70 -2.71 -0.12 12.74
N LEU A 71 -2.87 -0.40 11.44
CA LEU A 71 -3.31 0.60 10.47
C LEU A 71 -4.73 1.06 10.74
N LYS A 72 -5.61 0.13 11.09
CA LYS A 72 -7.00 0.44 11.41
C LYS A 72 -7.11 1.37 12.61
N ASP A 73 -6.25 1.19 13.60
CA ASP A 73 -6.31 1.93 14.86
C ASP A 73 -5.42 3.18 14.88
N ASN A 74 -4.82 3.58 13.76
CA ASN A 74 -3.75 4.59 13.75
C ASN A 74 -4.20 6.00 14.13
N GLY A 75 -5.33 6.47 13.68
CA GLY A 75 -5.81 7.81 13.96
C GLY A 75 -5.10 8.95 13.24
N GLN A 76 -4.10 8.68 12.39
CA GLN A 76 -3.33 9.71 11.70
C GLN A 76 -3.71 9.87 10.23
N PHE A 77 -4.22 8.82 9.61
CA PHE A 77 -4.58 8.84 8.19
C PHE A 77 -5.79 7.95 7.94
N ASP A 78 -6.35 8.08 6.76
CA ASP A 78 -7.52 7.30 6.34
C ASP A 78 -7.08 5.93 5.85
N PHE A 79 -7.34 4.90 6.66
CA PHE A 79 -7.06 3.51 6.29
C PHE A 79 -8.33 2.89 5.71
N ILE A 80 -8.26 2.49 4.44
CA ILE A 80 -9.43 1.95 3.74
C ILE A 80 -9.52 0.41 3.77
N GLY A 81 -8.58 -0.25 4.45
CA GLY A 81 -8.62 -1.70 4.60
C GLY A 81 -7.70 -2.43 3.63
N ASN A 82 -7.96 -3.72 3.46
CA ASN A 82 -7.18 -4.57 2.57
C ASN A 82 -7.50 -4.31 1.10
N LEU A 83 -6.46 -4.38 0.27
CA LEU A 83 -6.57 -4.30 -1.18
C LEU A 83 -6.04 -5.58 -1.80
N GLU A 84 -6.62 -6.00 -2.91
CA GLU A 84 -6.10 -7.09 -3.72
C GLU A 84 -5.20 -6.55 -4.83
N GLY A 85 -4.45 -7.44 -5.48
CA GLY A 85 -3.53 -7.04 -6.54
C GLY A 85 -4.20 -6.26 -7.67
N ARG A 86 -5.44 -6.60 -7.99
CA ARG A 86 -6.20 -5.89 -9.03
C ARG A 86 -6.47 -4.43 -8.68
N ASP A 87 -6.36 -4.06 -7.41
CA ASP A 87 -6.63 -2.70 -6.95
C ASP A 87 -5.41 -1.79 -7.02
N LEU A 88 -4.24 -2.32 -7.41
CA LEU A 88 -2.99 -1.57 -7.38
C LEU A 88 -3.04 -0.32 -8.25
N PHE A 89 -3.60 -0.42 -9.44
CA PHE A 89 -3.61 0.66 -10.41
C PHE A 89 -4.97 1.36 -10.55
N ASN A 90 -5.99 0.91 -9.83
CA ASN A 90 -7.28 1.59 -9.86
C ASN A 90 -7.31 2.72 -8.82
N ASP A 91 -8.43 3.40 -8.69
CA ASP A 91 -8.55 4.58 -7.84
C ASP A 91 -9.09 4.27 -6.45
N ARG A 92 -8.83 3.07 -5.92
CA ARG A 92 -9.29 2.72 -4.58
C ARG A 92 -8.42 3.30 -3.48
N ALA A 93 -7.12 3.46 -3.74
CA ALA A 93 -6.19 3.98 -2.76
C ALA A 93 -5.18 4.92 -3.41
N ASP A 94 -4.63 5.81 -2.61
CA ASP A 94 -3.54 6.70 -3.02
C ASP A 94 -2.20 6.17 -2.57
N VAL A 95 -2.19 5.41 -1.47
CA VAL A 95 -1.00 4.78 -0.90
C VAL A 95 -1.31 3.30 -0.69
N VAL A 96 -0.45 2.44 -1.19
CA VAL A 96 -0.56 0.99 -1.01
C VAL A 96 0.63 0.54 -0.17
N VAL A 97 0.34 -0.04 0.99
CA VAL A 97 1.36 -0.54 1.91
C VAL A 97 1.51 -2.03 1.73
N CYS A 98 2.73 -2.50 1.64
CA CYS A 98 3.06 -3.92 1.56
C CYS A 98 4.48 -4.15 2.04
N ASP A 99 4.85 -5.43 2.27
CA ASP A 99 6.25 -5.76 2.51
C ASP A 99 7.05 -5.61 1.21
N GLY A 100 8.38 -5.45 1.34
CA GLY A 100 9.22 -5.16 0.19
C GLY A 100 9.25 -6.26 -0.85
N PHE A 101 9.14 -7.52 -0.43
CA PHE A 101 9.10 -8.65 -1.36
C PHE A 101 7.82 -8.59 -2.22
N THR A 102 6.67 -8.43 -1.59
CA THR A 102 5.38 -8.31 -2.28
C THR A 102 5.40 -7.13 -3.24
N GLY A 103 5.87 -5.97 -2.77
CA GLY A 103 5.94 -4.77 -3.58
C GLY A 103 6.84 -4.94 -4.80
N ASN A 104 8.00 -5.58 -4.62
CA ASN A 104 8.93 -5.83 -5.72
C ASN A 104 8.32 -6.77 -6.77
N VAL A 105 7.66 -7.84 -6.33
CA VAL A 105 6.98 -8.77 -7.24
C VAL A 105 5.92 -8.04 -8.04
N MET A 106 5.10 -7.22 -7.39
CA MET A 106 4.03 -6.48 -8.05
C MET A 106 4.55 -5.48 -9.07
N ILE A 107 5.62 -4.75 -8.75
CA ILE A 107 6.20 -3.78 -9.67
C ILE A 107 6.82 -4.48 -10.88
N LYS A 108 7.51 -5.59 -10.66
CA LYS A 108 8.09 -6.34 -11.77
C LYS A 108 7.03 -6.93 -12.69
N LEU A 109 5.93 -7.40 -12.11
CA LEU A 109 4.81 -7.89 -12.90
C LEU A 109 4.17 -6.75 -13.71
N ALA A 110 3.99 -5.59 -13.08
CA ALA A 110 3.44 -4.41 -13.76
C ALA A 110 4.34 -3.95 -14.90
N GLU A 111 5.65 -3.95 -14.70
CA GLU A 111 6.61 -3.61 -15.75
C GLU A 111 6.48 -4.54 -16.96
N SER A 112 6.27 -5.84 -16.71
CA SER A 112 6.08 -6.82 -17.78
C SER A 112 4.80 -6.59 -18.57
N LEU A 113 3.72 -6.19 -17.88
CA LEU A 113 2.40 -6.05 -18.52
C LEU A 113 2.20 -4.68 -19.17
N TYR A 114 2.79 -3.64 -18.59
CA TYR A 114 2.53 -2.24 -19.01
C TYR A 114 3.76 -1.54 -19.57
N GLU A 115 4.89 -2.20 -19.62
CA GLU A 115 6.16 -1.62 -20.11
C GLU A 115 6.52 -0.32 -19.36
N LEU A 116 6.31 -0.34 -18.06
CA LEU A 116 6.61 0.82 -17.21
C LEU A 116 8.11 1.06 -17.02
#